data_5d8667e9909b77992327774509eebc39
#
_entry.id   5d8667e9909b77992327774509eebc39
#
_cell.length_a   1.000
_cell.length_b   1.000
_cell.length_c   1.000
_cell.angle_alpha   90.00
_cell.angle_beta   90.00
_cell.angle_gamma   90.00
#
_symmetry.space_group_name_H-M   'P 1'
#
loop_
_entity.id
_entity.type
_entity.pdbx_description
1 polymer ?
#
loop_
_entity_poly.entity_id
_entity_poly.type
_entity_poly.pdbx_seq_one_letter_code
_entity_poly.pdbx_strand_id
1 'polypeptide(L)'
;SHIGETVTGVDWIQESVPERLDVKHAVIADIQAHASKQAVLASSTSGFKPSELQQESIFPQQIMVCHPFNPVYLLPLVEVVPSPETSKKHFKVATHLLTSIGLSPLHVRKEIDAHLADRLLEAVWREGLWLINDDIATTKEIDDAIRFGFGLRWAQMGLFETYRIAGGEAGMAHFITQFGPCLKWPWTKLMDVPELTNDLVQKISNQSDAQSGQHSIAELETIRNHNLVALLRALKQQGQAAGALINAHEANLIDDPKLAVKLRSVHRTVPIDWTDYNGHMNEGRYGQVFSDAADRVLQSLGADAEYVENGHSYFTVETNVKFLQETHAGEKIFVDTEILLAAGKKLKMRHVMRRVRDEEVLNICEQFLLHVSLETRRSCDPVGLVAQNIVTLGKELG
;
A
#
# COMPACT_ATOMS: atom_id res chain seq x y z
N SER A 1 -16.14 -7.34 -27.07
CA SER A 1 -15.98 -8.54 -26.22
C SER A 1 -17.33 -8.84 -25.58
N HIS A 2 -17.77 -10.08 -25.66
CA HIS A 2 -18.99 -10.50 -24.97
C HIS A 2 -18.68 -10.68 -23.48
N ILE A 3 -19.46 -10.03 -22.60
CA ILE A 3 -19.30 -10.13 -21.14
C ILE A 3 -19.24 -11.59 -20.71
N GLY A 4 -20.09 -12.45 -21.27
CA GLY A 4 -20.17 -13.87 -20.94
C GLY A 4 -18.86 -14.64 -21.04
N GLU A 5 -18.05 -14.39 -22.08
CA GLU A 5 -16.74 -15.05 -22.24
C GLU A 5 -15.75 -14.60 -21.15
N THR A 6 -15.85 -13.34 -20.71
CA THR A 6 -14.93 -12.76 -19.74
C THR A 6 -15.24 -13.19 -18.31
N VAL A 7 -16.51 -13.41 -17.96
CA VAL A 7 -16.95 -13.70 -16.58
C VAL A 7 -17.13 -15.19 -16.27
N THR A 8 -16.94 -16.06 -17.28
CA THR A 8 -17.06 -17.50 -17.07
C THR A 8 -15.82 -18.04 -16.35
N GLY A 9 -16.02 -18.76 -15.24
CA GLY A 9 -14.97 -19.45 -14.48
C GLY A 9 -14.07 -18.55 -13.63
N VAL A 10 -14.45 -17.29 -13.42
CA VAL A 10 -13.73 -16.36 -12.53
C VAL A 10 -14.33 -16.36 -11.13
N ASP A 11 -13.50 -16.03 -10.12
CA ASP A 11 -13.93 -15.92 -8.72
C ASP A 11 -14.33 -14.51 -8.32
N TRP A 12 -13.86 -13.49 -9.08
CA TRP A 12 -14.11 -12.08 -8.82
C TRP A 12 -14.49 -11.33 -10.10
N ILE A 13 -15.53 -10.51 -10.02
CA ILE A 13 -15.98 -9.63 -11.09
C ILE A 13 -16.14 -8.24 -10.49
N GLN A 14 -15.40 -7.26 -11.04
CA GLN A 14 -15.51 -5.86 -10.67
C GLN A 14 -16.29 -5.09 -11.73
N GLU A 15 -17.49 -4.63 -11.38
CA GLU A 15 -18.30 -3.75 -12.21
C GLU A 15 -17.87 -2.29 -11.98
N SER A 16 -17.54 -1.58 -13.06
CA SER A 16 -17.10 -0.18 -13.04
C SER A 16 -17.72 0.63 -14.19
N VAL A 17 -18.94 0.29 -14.58
CA VAL A 17 -19.66 1.05 -15.61
C VAL A 17 -20.12 2.42 -15.09
N PRO A 18 -20.52 3.37 -15.97
CA PRO A 18 -20.96 4.69 -15.52
C PRO A 18 -21.99 4.66 -14.39
N GLU A 19 -22.01 5.70 -13.57
CA GLU A 19 -22.83 5.82 -12.37
C GLU A 19 -24.31 6.07 -12.72
N ARG A 20 -24.90 5.06 -13.37
CA ARG A 20 -26.29 5.01 -13.83
C ARG A 20 -26.87 3.66 -13.46
N LEU A 21 -27.92 3.66 -12.64
CA LEU A 21 -28.50 2.44 -12.09
C LEU A 21 -29.07 1.51 -13.17
N ASP A 22 -29.74 2.06 -14.21
CA ASP A 22 -30.25 1.33 -15.35
C ASP A 22 -29.14 0.57 -16.11
N VAL A 23 -28.00 1.20 -16.31
CA VAL A 23 -26.82 0.59 -16.96
C VAL A 23 -26.23 -0.51 -16.07
N LYS A 24 -26.10 -0.24 -14.77
CA LYS A 24 -25.58 -1.21 -13.81
C LYS A 24 -26.48 -2.45 -13.72
N HIS A 25 -27.80 -2.30 -13.65
CA HIS A 25 -28.74 -3.42 -13.64
C HIS A 25 -28.61 -4.27 -14.91
N ALA A 26 -28.56 -3.64 -16.11
CA ALA A 26 -28.40 -4.37 -17.36
C ALA A 26 -27.11 -5.18 -17.41
N VAL A 27 -25.98 -4.59 -16.94
CA VAL A 27 -24.68 -5.27 -16.90
C VAL A 27 -24.65 -6.38 -15.84
N ILE A 28 -25.23 -6.16 -14.67
CA ILE A 28 -25.36 -7.17 -13.61
C ILE A 28 -26.16 -8.38 -14.12
N ALA A 29 -27.27 -8.15 -14.83
CA ALA A 29 -28.08 -9.22 -15.41
C ALA A 29 -27.29 -10.04 -16.45
N ASP A 30 -26.55 -9.38 -17.34
CA ASP A 30 -25.70 -10.05 -18.33
C ASP A 30 -24.54 -10.83 -17.66
N ILE A 31 -23.89 -10.27 -16.67
CA ILE A 31 -22.88 -10.97 -15.85
C ILE A 31 -23.48 -12.23 -15.22
N GLN A 32 -24.63 -12.12 -14.56
CA GLN A 32 -25.25 -13.24 -13.84
C GLN A 32 -25.78 -14.36 -14.73
N ALA A 33 -26.04 -14.07 -16.00
CA ALA A 33 -26.41 -15.09 -17.00
C ALA A 33 -25.25 -16.07 -17.28
N HIS A 34 -23.99 -15.69 -17.04
CA HIS A 34 -22.80 -16.43 -17.44
C HIS A 34 -21.83 -16.73 -16.27
N ALA A 35 -21.83 -15.91 -15.25
CA ALA A 35 -20.93 -16.05 -14.10
C ALA A 35 -21.34 -17.17 -13.15
N SER A 36 -20.34 -17.71 -12.44
CA SER A 36 -20.59 -18.64 -11.33
C SER A 36 -21.37 -17.95 -10.21
N LYS A 37 -22.34 -18.66 -9.62
CA LYS A 37 -23.04 -18.22 -8.40
C LYS A 37 -22.12 -18.12 -7.18
N GLN A 38 -20.92 -18.65 -7.26
CA GLN A 38 -19.89 -18.58 -6.21
C GLN A 38 -18.97 -17.38 -6.37
N ALA A 39 -18.93 -16.77 -7.55
CA ALA A 39 -18.12 -15.59 -7.82
C ALA A 39 -18.66 -14.39 -7.01
N VAL A 40 -17.73 -13.54 -6.55
CA VAL A 40 -18.07 -12.23 -5.99
C VAL A 40 -18.37 -11.27 -7.15
N LEU A 41 -19.53 -10.64 -7.12
CA LEU A 41 -19.87 -9.54 -8.00
C LEU A 41 -19.82 -8.23 -7.20
N ALA A 42 -18.73 -7.51 -7.40
CA ALA A 42 -18.40 -6.27 -6.71
C ALA A 42 -18.69 -5.08 -7.62
N SER A 43 -19.32 -4.03 -7.11
CA SER A 43 -19.47 -2.76 -7.82
C SER A 43 -18.53 -1.70 -7.26
N SER A 44 -17.95 -0.89 -8.17
CA SER A 44 -17.10 0.26 -7.80
C SER A 44 -17.92 1.53 -7.53
N THR A 45 -19.22 1.45 -7.44
CA THR A 45 -20.07 2.64 -7.22
C THR A 45 -19.67 3.39 -5.97
N SER A 46 -19.61 4.71 -6.05
CA SER A 46 -19.36 5.60 -4.90
C SER A 46 -20.66 6.06 -4.23
N GLY A 47 -21.81 5.95 -4.90
CA GLY A 47 -23.10 6.50 -4.45
C GLY A 47 -24.18 5.46 -4.14
N PHE A 48 -24.37 4.47 -5.02
CA PHE A 48 -25.48 3.51 -4.89
C PHE A 48 -25.26 2.50 -3.77
N LYS A 49 -26.35 2.16 -3.08
CA LYS A 49 -26.37 1.09 -2.10
C LYS A 49 -26.36 -0.28 -2.77
N PRO A 50 -25.75 -1.30 -2.17
CA PRO A 50 -25.81 -2.65 -2.70
C PRO A 50 -27.25 -3.16 -2.85
N SER A 51 -28.19 -2.79 -1.98
CA SER A 51 -29.62 -3.14 -2.12
C SER A 51 -30.26 -2.55 -3.39
N GLU A 52 -29.82 -1.38 -3.85
CA GLU A 52 -30.29 -0.79 -5.10
C GLU A 52 -29.74 -1.56 -6.31
N LEU A 53 -28.45 -1.98 -6.26
CA LEU A 53 -27.84 -2.80 -7.30
C LEU A 53 -28.44 -4.21 -7.40
N GLN A 54 -28.96 -4.72 -6.30
CA GLN A 54 -29.56 -6.05 -6.18
C GLN A 54 -31.00 -6.12 -6.70
N GLN A 55 -31.64 -4.98 -6.93
CA GLN A 55 -32.99 -4.96 -7.51
C GLN A 55 -32.99 -5.69 -8.86
N GLU A 56 -34.01 -6.54 -9.09
CA GLU A 56 -34.17 -7.37 -10.29
C GLU A 56 -33.03 -8.41 -10.51
N SER A 57 -32.08 -8.53 -9.60
CA SER A 57 -31.01 -9.51 -9.68
C SER A 57 -31.51 -10.92 -9.39
N ILE A 58 -31.06 -11.90 -10.18
CA ILE A 58 -31.40 -13.33 -9.97
C ILE A 58 -30.57 -13.97 -8.84
N PHE A 59 -29.43 -13.39 -8.48
CA PHE A 59 -28.56 -13.85 -7.40
C PHE A 59 -28.03 -12.66 -6.56
N PRO A 60 -28.88 -12.00 -5.78
CA PRO A 60 -28.48 -10.85 -4.97
C PRO A 60 -27.37 -11.17 -3.96
N GLN A 61 -27.29 -12.44 -3.51
CA GLN A 61 -26.36 -12.86 -2.46
C GLN A 61 -24.87 -12.69 -2.82
N GLN A 62 -24.52 -12.64 -4.12
CA GLN A 62 -23.16 -12.48 -4.59
C GLN A 62 -22.77 -11.02 -4.81
N ILE A 63 -23.76 -10.09 -4.78
CA ILE A 63 -23.55 -8.68 -5.06
C ILE A 63 -23.23 -7.91 -3.77
N MET A 64 -22.23 -7.07 -3.85
CA MET A 64 -21.88 -6.09 -2.84
C MET A 64 -21.17 -4.89 -3.49
N VAL A 65 -21.06 -3.80 -2.76
CA VAL A 65 -20.16 -2.73 -3.18
C VAL A 65 -18.76 -3.02 -2.65
N CYS A 66 -17.76 -2.93 -3.53
CA CYS A 66 -16.35 -2.87 -3.18
C CYS A 66 -15.78 -1.62 -3.84
N HIS A 67 -15.85 -0.51 -3.10
CA HIS A 67 -15.50 0.82 -3.58
C HIS A 67 -14.02 1.12 -3.32
N PRO A 68 -13.14 1.11 -4.34
CA PRO A 68 -11.74 1.44 -4.20
C PRO A 68 -11.52 2.95 -4.30
N PHE A 69 -10.44 3.44 -3.70
CA PHE A 69 -10.04 4.84 -3.79
C PHE A 69 -9.03 5.09 -4.90
N ASN A 70 -9.24 6.17 -5.65
CA ASN A 70 -8.33 6.56 -6.74
C ASN A 70 -7.11 7.33 -6.19
N PRO A 71 -5.88 6.95 -6.57
CA PRO A 71 -5.50 5.91 -7.53
C PRO A 71 -5.46 4.50 -6.89
N VAL A 72 -6.24 3.58 -7.45
CA VAL A 72 -6.47 2.23 -6.91
C VAL A 72 -5.17 1.43 -6.72
N TYR A 73 -4.17 1.68 -7.56
CA TYR A 73 -2.87 1.01 -7.51
C TYR A 73 -1.89 1.57 -6.46
N LEU A 74 -2.27 2.64 -5.73
CA LEU A 74 -1.47 3.23 -4.64
C LEU A 74 -2.22 3.29 -3.32
N LEU A 75 -3.53 3.56 -3.34
CA LEU A 75 -4.34 3.64 -2.13
C LEU A 75 -4.91 2.28 -1.79
N PRO A 76 -4.60 1.70 -0.62
CA PRO A 76 -5.01 0.34 -0.29
C PRO A 76 -6.47 0.22 0.13
N LEU A 77 -7.17 1.32 0.42
CA LEU A 77 -8.53 1.29 0.94
C LEU A 77 -9.53 0.76 -0.10
N VAL A 78 -10.34 -0.21 0.32
CA VAL A 78 -11.56 -0.63 -0.38
C VAL A 78 -12.70 -0.69 0.63
N GLU A 79 -13.73 0.12 0.45
CA GLU A 79 -14.95 0.01 1.26
C GLU A 79 -15.76 -1.20 0.80
N VAL A 80 -15.97 -2.14 1.70
CA VAL A 80 -16.79 -3.33 1.43
C VAL A 80 -18.12 -3.16 2.12
N VAL A 81 -19.16 -2.95 1.32
CA VAL A 81 -20.53 -2.66 1.78
C VAL A 81 -21.43 -3.81 1.38
N PRO A 82 -21.80 -4.71 2.32
CA PRO A 82 -22.83 -5.70 2.08
C PRO A 82 -24.21 -5.09 2.30
N SER A 83 -25.23 -5.67 1.64
CA SER A 83 -26.65 -5.49 2.02
C SER A 83 -27.09 -6.61 2.96
N PRO A 84 -28.32 -6.57 3.49
CA PRO A 84 -28.93 -7.70 4.21
C PRO A 84 -29.01 -8.99 3.39
N GLU A 85 -29.10 -8.90 2.05
CA GLU A 85 -29.17 -10.05 1.16
C GLU A 85 -27.79 -10.61 0.76
N THR A 86 -26.72 -9.84 0.91
CA THR A 86 -25.36 -10.30 0.61
C THR A 86 -24.99 -11.46 1.55
N SER A 87 -24.59 -12.58 0.96
CA SER A 87 -24.27 -13.75 1.83
C SER A 87 -22.97 -13.55 2.60
N LYS A 88 -22.95 -14.05 3.83
CA LYS A 88 -21.73 -14.04 4.67
C LYS A 88 -20.54 -14.76 3.99
N LYS A 89 -20.83 -15.77 3.13
CA LYS A 89 -19.81 -16.50 2.39
C LYS A 89 -19.13 -15.57 1.37
N HIS A 90 -19.92 -14.89 0.52
CA HIS A 90 -19.37 -13.97 -0.48
C HIS A 90 -18.61 -12.80 0.17
N PHE A 91 -19.15 -12.25 1.28
CA PHE A 91 -18.46 -11.21 2.03
C PHE A 91 -17.09 -11.67 2.56
N LYS A 92 -16.99 -12.89 3.12
CA LYS A 92 -15.71 -13.45 3.57
C LYS A 92 -14.74 -13.69 2.43
N VAL A 93 -15.23 -14.20 1.30
CA VAL A 93 -14.40 -14.39 0.10
C VAL A 93 -13.88 -13.04 -0.39
N ALA A 94 -14.74 -12.03 -0.48
CA ALA A 94 -14.36 -10.69 -0.92
C ALA A 94 -13.28 -10.08 -0.02
N THR A 95 -13.47 -10.08 1.28
CA THR A 95 -12.48 -9.53 2.23
C THR A 95 -11.16 -10.30 2.19
N HIS A 96 -11.22 -11.62 2.06
CA HIS A 96 -10.01 -12.46 1.96
C HIS A 96 -9.23 -12.16 0.67
N LEU A 97 -9.90 -12.13 -0.49
CA LEU A 97 -9.26 -11.84 -1.78
C LEU A 97 -8.62 -10.44 -1.79
N LEU A 98 -9.35 -9.42 -1.34
CA LEU A 98 -8.80 -8.06 -1.26
C LEU A 98 -7.56 -8.01 -0.37
N THR A 99 -7.60 -8.66 0.81
CA THR A 99 -6.44 -8.72 1.71
C THR A 99 -5.28 -9.48 1.08
N SER A 100 -5.54 -10.59 0.37
CA SER A 100 -4.50 -11.40 -0.25
C SER A 100 -3.70 -10.67 -1.33
N ILE A 101 -4.31 -9.66 -1.96
CA ILE A 101 -3.66 -8.80 -2.97
C ILE A 101 -3.13 -7.48 -2.39
N GLY A 102 -3.05 -7.35 -1.05
CA GLY A 102 -2.47 -6.20 -0.35
C GLY A 102 -3.39 -5.00 -0.18
N LEU A 103 -4.70 -5.17 -0.42
CA LEU A 103 -5.68 -4.12 -0.15
C LEU A 103 -6.22 -4.20 1.28
N SER A 104 -6.80 -3.10 1.76
CA SER A 104 -7.40 -2.96 3.08
C SER A 104 -8.93 -2.90 2.97
N PRO A 105 -9.64 -4.02 3.10
CA PRO A 105 -11.09 -4.03 3.05
C PRO A 105 -11.68 -3.41 4.33
N LEU A 106 -12.35 -2.27 4.18
CA LEU A 106 -13.08 -1.59 5.25
C LEU A 106 -14.53 -2.05 5.25
N HIS A 107 -14.95 -2.79 6.27
CA HIS A 107 -16.33 -3.25 6.40
C HIS A 107 -17.25 -2.09 6.79
N VAL A 108 -18.08 -1.63 5.88
CA VAL A 108 -19.19 -0.71 6.15
C VAL A 108 -20.38 -1.53 6.62
N ARG A 109 -20.66 -1.52 7.94
CA ARG A 109 -21.58 -2.46 8.60
C ARG A 109 -23.05 -2.32 8.21
N LYS A 110 -23.43 -1.18 7.69
CA LYS A 110 -24.77 -0.88 7.15
C LYS A 110 -24.60 -0.08 5.89
N GLU A 111 -25.37 -0.42 4.86
CA GLU A 111 -25.42 0.39 3.66
C GLU A 111 -25.97 1.79 3.96
N ILE A 112 -25.28 2.78 3.50
CA ILE A 112 -25.66 4.20 3.59
C ILE A 112 -25.28 4.88 2.28
N ASP A 113 -25.90 6.00 1.98
CA ASP A 113 -25.56 6.80 0.81
C ASP A 113 -24.13 7.32 0.92
N ALA A 114 -23.37 7.26 -0.17
CA ALA A 114 -21.96 7.68 -0.26
C ALA A 114 -21.00 6.93 0.70
N HIS A 115 -21.41 5.79 1.20
CA HIS A 115 -20.63 4.91 2.08
C HIS A 115 -20.00 5.67 3.29
N LEU A 116 -18.78 5.35 3.72
CA LEU A 116 -18.17 5.97 4.90
C LEU A 116 -17.15 7.07 4.51
N ALA A 117 -16.22 6.75 3.63
CA ALA A 117 -15.11 7.63 3.35
C ALA A 117 -15.51 8.78 2.43
N ASP A 118 -16.34 8.53 1.40
CA ASP A 118 -16.89 9.59 0.57
C ASP A 118 -17.79 10.52 1.37
N ARG A 119 -18.58 10.00 2.32
CA ARG A 119 -19.40 10.83 3.19
C ARG A 119 -18.56 11.81 4.03
N LEU A 120 -17.37 11.38 4.49
CA LEU A 120 -16.44 12.27 5.20
C LEU A 120 -15.80 13.27 4.24
N LEU A 121 -15.43 12.84 3.05
CA LEU A 121 -14.85 13.69 2.01
C LEU A 121 -15.85 14.78 1.57
N GLU A 122 -17.10 14.40 1.32
CA GLU A 122 -18.18 15.32 0.96
C GLU A 122 -18.47 16.38 2.04
N ALA A 123 -18.34 16.03 3.31
CA ALA A 123 -18.51 17.00 4.40
C ALA A 123 -17.45 18.10 4.31
N VAL A 124 -16.18 17.74 4.07
CA VAL A 124 -15.08 18.70 3.91
C VAL A 124 -15.28 19.54 2.65
N TRP A 125 -15.68 18.91 1.54
CA TRP A 125 -15.91 19.63 0.28
C TRP A 125 -17.04 20.64 0.38
N ARG A 126 -18.17 20.28 0.97
CA ARG A 126 -19.30 21.20 1.18
C ARG A 126 -18.89 22.43 1.98
N GLU A 127 -18.12 22.25 3.05
CA GLU A 127 -17.59 23.35 3.83
C GLU A 127 -16.65 24.24 2.99
N GLY A 128 -15.78 23.62 2.18
CA GLY A 128 -14.91 24.34 1.25
C GLY A 128 -15.68 25.21 0.25
N LEU A 129 -16.81 24.72 -0.30
CA LEU A 129 -17.67 25.51 -1.19
C LEU A 129 -18.25 26.74 -0.50
N TRP A 130 -18.66 26.63 0.77
CA TRP A 130 -19.15 27.77 1.55
C TRP A 130 -18.09 28.79 1.85
N LEU A 131 -16.87 28.36 2.20
CA LEU A 131 -15.74 29.28 2.44
C LEU A 131 -15.40 30.13 1.19
N ILE A 132 -15.53 29.54 0.00
CA ILE A 132 -15.32 30.28 -1.27
C ILE A 132 -16.52 31.19 -1.59
N ASN A 133 -17.75 30.67 -1.40
CA ASN A 133 -18.97 31.45 -1.66
C ASN A 133 -19.05 32.71 -0.81
N ASP A 134 -18.65 32.62 0.45
CA ASP A 134 -18.69 33.68 1.42
C ASP A 134 -17.42 34.58 1.39
N ASP A 135 -16.56 34.44 0.38
CA ASP A 135 -15.29 35.17 0.21
C ASP A 135 -14.32 35.07 1.42
N ILE A 136 -14.37 33.94 2.18
CA ILE A 136 -13.51 33.72 3.35
C ILE A 136 -12.15 33.18 2.91
N ALA A 137 -12.10 32.30 1.91
CA ALA A 137 -10.88 31.69 1.44
C ALA A 137 -10.94 31.38 -0.07
N THR A 138 -9.77 31.28 -0.68
CA THR A 138 -9.57 30.79 -2.05
C THR A 138 -9.39 29.27 -2.04
N THR A 139 -9.52 28.63 -3.20
CA THR A 139 -9.21 27.18 -3.37
C THR A 139 -7.81 26.85 -2.84
N LYS A 140 -6.80 27.70 -3.16
CA LYS A 140 -5.42 27.52 -2.72
C LYS A 140 -5.29 27.55 -1.18
N GLU A 141 -5.93 28.48 -0.51
CA GLU A 141 -5.85 28.63 0.94
C GLU A 141 -6.53 27.46 1.66
N ILE A 142 -7.63 26.92 1.10
CA ILE A 142 -8.30 25.72 1.61
C ILE A 142 -7.38 24.50 1.45
N ASP A 143 -6.79 24.31 0.27
CA ASP A 143 -5.84 23.23 0.01
C ASP A 143 -4.60 23.34 0.91
N ASP A 144 -4.07 24.55 1.13
CA ASP A 144 -2.93 24.79 2.02
C ASP A 144 -3.27 24.46 3.47
N ALA A 145 -4.46 24.78 3.94
CA ALA A 145 -4.93 24.43 5.29
C ALA A 145 -4.99 22.91 5.50
N ILE A 146 -5.39 22.16 4.45
CA ILE A 146 -5.43 20.69 4.50
C ILE A 146 -4.01 20.12 4.43
N ARG A 147 -3.25 20.43 3.37
CA ARG A 147 -1.96 19.77 3.08
C ARG A 147 -0.83 20.15 4.04
N PHE A 148 -0.85 21.36 4.62
CA PHE A 148 0.15 21.79 5.61
C PHE A 148 -0.33 21.64 7.06
N GLY A 149 -1.61 21.39 7.26
CA GLY A 149 -2.25 21.26 8.55
C GLY A 149 -2.68 19.84 8.89
N PHE A 150 -3.99 19.66 9.01
CA PHE A 150 -4.56 18.41 9.53
C PHE A 150 -4.42 17.20 8.58
N GLY A 151 -4.27 17.42 7.28
CA GLY A 151 -4.05 16.33 6.31
C GLY A 151 -2.78 15.51 6.59
N LEU A 152 -1.70 16.17 7.05
CA LEU A 152 -0.47 15.45 7.46
C LEU A 152 -0.70 14.53 8.67
N ARG A 153 -1.59 14.90 9.59
CA ARG A 153 -1.95 14.04 10.73
C ARG A 153 -2.85 12.89 10.28
N TRP A 154 -3.82 13.17 9.42
CA TRP A 154 -4.75 12.17 8.94
C TRP A 154 -4.11 11.10 8.06
N ALA A 155 -3.02 11.41 7.38
CA ALA A 155 -2.25 10.41 6.63
C ALA A 155 -1.66 9.28 7.50
N GLN A 156 -1.48 9.52 8.80
CA GLN A 156 -0.85 8.56 9.71
C GLN A 156 -1.78 8.02 10.81
N MET A 157 -2.74 8.81 11.31
CA MET A 157 -3.55 8.41 12.47
C MET A 157 -5.06 8.64 12.31
N GLY A 158 -5.52 9.27 11.24
CA GLY A 158 -6.95 9.55 11.01
C GLY A 158 -7.56 10.57 11.99
N LEU A 159 -8.89 10.60 12.06
CA LEU A 159 -9.65 11.61 12.80
C LEU A 159 -9.64 11.35 14.31
N PHE A 160 -10.14 10.19 14.74
CA PHE A 160 -10.38 9.92 16.17
C PHE A 160 -9.08 9.74 16.96
N GLU A 161 -8.05 9.15 16.39
CA GLU A 161 -6.76 9.01 17.04
C GLU A 161 -6.07 10.35 17.24
N THR A 162 -6.21 11.27 16.27
CA THR A 162 -5.75 12.66 16.41
C THR A 162 -6.39 13.35 17.62
N TYR A 163 -7.69 13.19 17.81
CA TYR A 163 -8.40 13.79 18.95
C TYR A 163 -8.16 13.05 20.26
N ARG A 164 -7.89 11.75 20.23
CA ARG A 164 -7.46 10.99 21.41
C ARG A 164 -6.17 11.59 21.99
N ILE A 165 -5.19 11.88 21.14
CA ILE A 165 -3.93 12.53 21.56
C ILE A 165 -4.19 13.93 22.12
N ALA A 166 -5.08 14.71 21.51
CA ALA A 166 -5.44 16.02 22.01
C ALA A 166 -6.13 16.01 23.38
N GLY A 167 -6.75 14.87 23.76
CA GLY A 167 -7.31 14.66 25.11
C GLY A 167 -6.27 14.39 26.20
N GLY A 168 -4.99 14.23 25.84
CA GLY A 168 -3.90 13.91 26.76
C GLY A 168 -4.10 12.55 27.45
N GLU A 169 -3.53 12.41 28.65
CA GLU A 169 -3.63 11.17 29.45
C GLU A 169 -5.09 10.78 29.82
N ALA A 170 -6.00 11.76 29.87
CA ALA A 170 -7.42 11.50 30.12
C ALA A 170 -8.19 10.99 28.88
N GLY A 171 -7.57 11.00 27.70
CA GLY A 171 -8.02 10.36 26.48
C GLY A 171 -9.28 10.95 25.85
N MET A 172 -9.94 10.13 24.99
CA MET A 172 -11.05 10.58 24.15
C MET A 172 -12.28 11.03 24.94
N ALA A 173 -12.60 10.38 26.08
CA ALA A 173 -13.75 10.75 26.89
C ALA A 173 -13.60 12.17 27.44
N HIS A 174 -12.41 12.53 27.88
CA HIS A 174 -12.09 13.89 28.34
C HIS A 174 -12.22 14.89 27.19
N PHE A 175 -11.61 14.60 26.04
CA PHE A 175 -11.68 15.46 24.85
C PHE A 175 -13.15 15.74 24.45
N ILE A 176 -13.98 14.68 24.35
CA ILE A 176 -15.40 14.85 24.00
C ILE A 176 -16.16 15.65 25.05
N THR A 177 -15.90 15.44 26.32
CA THR A 177 -16.56 16.18 27.40
C THR A 177 -16.20 17.66 27.36
N GLN A 178 -14.94 17.98 27.09
CA GLN A 178 -14.43 19.33 27.06
C GLN A 178 -14.82 20.08 25.79
N PHE A 179 -14.66 19.47 24.61
CA PHE A 179 -14.83 20.13 23.31
C PHE A 179 -16.13 19.75 22.59
N GLY A 180 -16.78 18.65 22.96
CA GLY A 180 -18.04 18.23 22.35
C GLY A 180 -19.14 19.29 22.36
N PRO A 181 -19.33 20.07 23.44
CA PRO A 181 -20.30 21.16 23.45
C PRO A 181 -20.10 22.20 22.33
N CYS A 182 -18.86 22.44 21.91
CA CYS A 182 -18.54 23.37 20.82
C CYS A 182 -19.09 22.92 19.46
N LEU A 183 -19.34 21.63 19.27
CA LEU A 183 -19.93 21.11 18.03
C LEU A 183 -21.37 21.58 17.78
N LYS A 184 -22.02 22.15 18.81
CA LYS A 184 -23.35 22.79 18.67
C LYS A 184 -23.26 24.23 18.20
N TRP A 185 -22.08 24.80 18.12
CA TRP A 185 -21.86 26.15 17.66
C TRP A 185 -21.92 26.21 16.12
N PRO A 186 -22.38 27.33 15.54
CA PRO A 186 -22.56 27.42 14.09
C PRO A 186 -21.24 27.70 13.36
N TRP A 187 -20.25 26.81 13.58
CA TRP A 187 -18.93 26.94 12.94
C TRP A 187 -18.90 26.38 11.53
N THR A 188 -19.87 25.55 11.17
CA THR A 188 -19.92 24.88 9.88
C THR A 188 -21.31 24.93 9.26
N LYS A 189 -21.39 24.82 7.93
CA LYS A 189 -22.63 24.74 7.15
C LYS A 189 -22.81 23.34 6.52
N LEU A 190 -22.36 22.27 7.16
CA LEU A 190 -22.26 20.92 6.58
C LEU A 190 -23.54 20.34 5.97
N MET A 191 -24.72 20.81 6.38
CA MET A 191 -26.01 20.34 5.86
C MET A 191 -26.47 21.11 4.63
N ASP A 192 -25.87 22.25 4.33
CA ASP A 192 -26.21 23.10 3.21
C ASP A 192 -25.12 23.05 2.13
N VAL A 193 -25.51 23.34 0.89
CA VAL A 193 -24.59 23.56 -0.25
C VAL A 193 -24.96 24.91 -0.85
N PRO A 194 -24.00 25.80 -1.18
CA PRO A 194 -24.29 27.01 -1.87
C PRO A 194 -24.89 26.72 -3.25
N GLU A 195 -25.79 27.57 -3.72
CA GLU A 195 -26.30 27.47 -5.07
C GLU A 195 -25.13 27.60 -6.06
N LEU A 196 -24.96 26.60 -6.92
CA LEU A 196 -23.89 26.56 -7.93
C LEU A 196 -24.25 27.45 -9.13
N THR A 197 -24.31 28.76 -8.88
CA THR A 197 -24.52 29.76 -9.93
C THR A 197 -23.37 29.78 -10.92
N ASN A 198 -23.61 30.27 -12.14
CA ASN A 198 -22.53 30.40 -13.13
C ASN A 198 -21.38 31.28 -12.60
N ASP A 199 -21.68 32.30 -11.82
CA ASP A 199 -20.65 33.18 -11.23
C ASP A 199 -19.78 32.44 -10.20
N LEU A 200 -20.37 31.63 -9.34
CA LEU A 200 -19.63 30.82 -8.37
C LEU A 200 -18.76 29.73 -9.09
N VAL A 201 -19.32 29.04 -10.06
CA VAL A 201 -18.58 28.06 -10.86
C VAL A 201 -17.39 28.71 -11.55
N GLN A 202 -17.61 29.88 -12.20
CA GLN A 202 -16.54 30.61 -12.87
C GLN A 202 -15.47 31.11 -11.90
N LYS A 203 -15.88 31.59 -10.72
CA LYS A 203 -14.98 32.02 -9.64
C LYS A 203 -14.06 30.87 -9.20
N ILE A 204 -14.62 29.69 -8.91
CA ILE A 204 -13.87 28.49 -8.51
C ILE A 204 -12.92 28.05 -9.62
N SER A 205 -13.39 28.00 -10.88
CA SER A 205 -12.57 27.64 -12.04
C SER A 205 -11.37 28.55 -12.19
N ASN A 206 -11.59 29.87 -12.18
CA ASN A 206 -10.50 30.85 -12.30
C ASN A 206 -9.47 30.72 -11.17
N GLN A 207 -9.91 30.48 -9.94
CA GLN A 207 -9.01 30.27 -8.80
C GLN A 207 -8.21 28.97 -8.96
N SER A 208 -8.85 27.91 -9.39
CA SER A 208 -8.19 26.62 -9.64
C SER A 208 -7.16 26.72 -10.77
N ASP A 209 -7.47 27.43 -11.85
CA ASP A 209 -6.54 27.67 -12.97
C ASP A 209 -5.35 28.54 -12.51
N ALA A 210 -5.58 29.55 -11.68
CA ALA A 210 -4.51 30.36 -11.11
C ALA A 210 -3.61 29.55 -10.17
N GLN A 211 -4.16 28.56 -9.48
CA GLN A 211 -3.43 27.67 -8.55
C GLN A 211 -2.59 26.62 -9.28
N SER A 212 -3.14 25.95 -10.28
CA SER A 212 -2.55 24.74 -10.88
C SER A 212 -2.59 24.68 -12.41
N GLY A 213 -3.14 25.71 -13.08
CA GLY A 213 -3.32 25.70 -14.53
C GLY A 213 -2.06 25.73 -15.37
N GLN A 214 -0.87 25.93 -14.77
CA GLN A 214 0.43 25.74 -15.42
C GLN A 214 0.78 24.27 -15.66
N HIS A 215 0.07 23.35 -15.03
CA HIS A 215 0.25 21.90 -15.20
C HIS A 215 -0.93 21.30 -15.98
N SER A 216 -0.62 20.37 -16.87
CA SER A 216 -1.66 19.47 -17.41
C SER A 216 -2.15 18.52 -16.35
N ILE A 217 -3.33 17.92 -16.54
CA ILE A 217 -3.87 16.90 -15.63
C ILE A 217 -2.89 15.71 -15.50
N ALA A 218 -2.26 15.27 -16.59
CA ALA A 218 -1.28 14.18 -16.55
C ALA A 218 -0.02 14.53 -15.71
N GLU A 219 0.41 15.79 -15.72
CA GLU A 219 1.50 16.25 -14.85
C GLU A 219 1.08 16.28 -13.39
N LEU A 220 -0.12 16.77 -13.09
CA LEU A 220 -0.67 16.75 -11.72
C LEU A 220 -0.83 15.33 -11.18
N GLU A 221 -1.30 14.40 -11.99
CA GLU A 221 -1.37 12.97 -11.64
C GLU A 221 0.02 12.38 -11.37
N THR A 222 1.00 12.72 -12.17
CA THR A 222 2.40 12.29 -11.98
C THR A 222 2.96 12.82 -10.66
N ILE A 223 2.77 14.10 -10.36
CA ILE A 223 3.17 14.73 -9.09
C ILE A 223 2.49 14.03 -7.91
N ARG A 224 1.16 13.83 -7.98
CA ARG A 224 0.40 13.12 -6.95
C ARG A 224 0.96 11.72 -6.69
N ASN A 225 1.17 10.95 -7.75
CA ASN A 225 1.64 9.57 -7.64
C ASN A 225 3.05 9.49 -7.03
N HIS A 226 3.96 10.36 -7.44
CA HIS A 226 5.30 10.44 -6.83
C HIS A 226 5.24 10.77 -5.34
N ASN A 227 4.40 11.74 -4.95
CA ASN A 227 4.21 12.11 -3.55
C ASN A 227 3.60 10.96 -2.74
N LEU A 228 2.59 10.27 -3.26
CA LEU A 228 1.98 9.11 -2.59
C LEU A 228 2.99 7.97 -2.40
N VAL A 229 3.80 7.66 -3.41
CA VAL A 229 4.87 6.66 -3.29
C VAL A 229 5.88 7.05 -2.22
N ALA A 230 6.28 8.32 -2.15
CA ALA A 230 7.20 8.80 -1.12
C ALA A 230 6.60 8.69 0.29
N LEU A 231 5.33 9.09 0.47
CA LEU A 231 4.61 8.95 1.74
C LEU A 231 4.46 7.48 2.16
N LEU A 232 4.04 6.61 1.24
CA LEU A 232 3.90 5.17 1.51
C LEU A 232 5.24 4.53 1.89
N ARG A 233 6.35 4.93 1.25
CA ARG A 233 7.69 4.47 1.63
C ARG A 233 8.09 4.92 3.02
N ALA A 234 7.85 6.19 3.38
CA ALA A 234 8.11 6.70 4.71
C ALA A 234 7.29 5.97 5.78
N LEU A 235 5.99 5.75 5.53
CA LEU A 235 5.10 4.99 6.42
C LEU A 235 5.52 3.52 6.53
N LYS A 236 5.94 2.90 5.41
CA LYS A 236 6.48 1.55 5.38
C LYS A 236 7.73 1.41 6.25
N GLN A 237 8.66 2.36 6.15
CA GLN A 237 9.88 2.37 6.94
C GLN A 237 9.59 2.49 8.45
N GLN A 238 8.53 3.20 8.82
CA GLN A 238 8.09 3.33 10.21
C GLN A 238 7.18 2.18 10.68
N GLY A 239 6.75 1.28 9.79
CA GLY A 239 5.81 0.21 10.11
C GLY A 239 4.43 0.70 10.57
N GLN A 240 3.98 1.86 10.11
CA GLN A 240 2.74 2.51 10.57
C GLN A 240 1.72 2.70 9.45
N ALA A 241 0.44 2.79 9.81
CA ALA A 241 -0.69 3.06 8.92
C ALA A 241 -0.65 2.19 7.64
N ALA A 242 -0.78 2.80 6.43
CA ALA A 242 -0.67 2.08 5.17
C ALA A 242 0.68 1.37 4.97
N GLY A 243 1.74 1.85 5.62
CA GLY A 243 3.06 1.21 5.60
C GLY A 243 3.10 -0.13 6.32
N ALA A 244 2.42 -0.26 7.44
CA ALA A 244 2.28 -1.53 8.16
C ALA A 244 1.57 -2.59 7.30
N LEU A 245 0.56 -2.17 6.54
CA LEU A 245 -0.16 -3.03 5.62
C LEU A 245 0.73 -3.56 4.49
N ILE A 246 1.54 -2.67 3.89
CA ILE A 246 2.51 -3.05 2.86
C ILE A 246 3.51 -4.05 3.41
N ASN A 247 4.06 -3.81 4.60
CA ASN A 247 5.00 -4.75 5.24
C ASN A 247 4.36 -6.12 5.49
N ALA A 248 3.13 -6.16 6.02
CA ALA A 248 2.41 -7.41 6.25
C ALA A 248 2.14 -8.17 4.95
N HIS A 249 1.76 -7.46 3.88
CA HIS A 249 1.54 -8.07 2.57
C HIS A 249 2.84 -8.64 2.00
N GLU A 250 3.92 -7.87 2.00
CA GLU A 250 5.22 -8.34 1.52
C GLU A 250 5.74 -9.54 2.31
N ALA A 251 5.56 -9.55 3.64
CA ALA A 251 5.92 -10.70 4.47
C ALA A 251 5.19 -11.99 4.04
N ASN A 252 3.93 -11.88 3.60
CA ASN A 252 3.15 -13.01 3.11
C ASN A 252 3.53 -13.46 1.69
N LEU A 253 4.15 -12.57 0.88
CA LEU A 253 4.62 -12.91 -0.46
C LEU A 253 5.97 -13.61 -0.47
N ILE A 254 6.67 -13.56 0.64
CA ILE A 254 8.01 -14.11 0.78
C ILE A 254 7.83 -15.49 1.42
N ASP A 255 7.99 -16.55 0.63
CA ASP A 255 8.23 -17.88 1.22
C ASP A 255 9.44 -17.78 2.16
N ASP A 256 9.34 -18.38 3.35
CA ASP A 256 10.48 -18.47 4.25
C ASP A 256 11.67 -19.06 3.49
N PRO A 257 12.80 -18.36 3.41
CA PRO A 257 13.93 -18.82 2.65
C PRO A 257 14.41 -20.13 3.25
N LYS A 258 14.29 -21.23 2.48
CA LYS A 258 14.84 -22.51 2.91
C LYS A 258 16.36 -22.40 2.96
N LEU A 259 16.92 -22.94 4.02
CA LEU A 259 18.37 -23.03 4.16
C LEU A 259 18.96 -23.81 2.96
N ALA A 260 19.85 -23.17 2.22
CA ALA A 260 20.52 -23.76 1.08
C ALA A 260 21.84 -23.04 0.78
N VAL A 261 22.81 -23.76 0.22
CA VAL A 261 24.09 -23.18 -0.24
C VAL A 261 23.87 -22.16 -1.38
N LYS A 262 22.82 -22.37 -2.18
CA LYS A 262 22.41 -21.46 -3.25
C LYS A 262 20.94 -21.11 -3.13
N LEU A 263 20.61 -19.85 -3.18
CA LEU A 263 19.23 -19.40 -3.15
C LEU A 263 19.02 -18.16 -4.03
N ARG A 264 17.81 -18.02 -4.57
CA ARG A 264 17.35 -16.78 -5.20
C ARG A 264 16.80 -15.87 -4.12
N SER A 265 17.59 -14.85 -3.77
CA SER A 265 17.40 -14.09 -2.54
C SER A 265 16.55 -12.82 -2.73
N VAL A 266 16.57 -12.20 -3.91
CA VAL A 266 15.85 -10.94 -4.19
C VAL A 266 15.22 -10.98 -5.58
N HIS A 267 13.98 -10.48 -5.67
CA HIS A 267 13.33 -10.07 -6.92
C HIS A 267 12.86 -8.63 -6.78
N ARG A 268 13.17 -7.77 -7.75
CA ARG A 268 12.81 -6.35 -7.68
C ARG A 268 12.66 -5.72 -9.06
N THR A 269 11.78 -4.71 -9.15
CA THR A 269 11.78 -3.75 -10.27
C THR A 269 12.56 -2.53 -9.83
N VAL A 270 13.47 -2.04 -10.67
CA VAL A 270 14.29 -0.85 -10.40
C VAL A 270 13.38 0.39 -10.43
N PRO A 271 13.22 1.12 -9.29
CA PRO A 271 12.39 2.31 -9.27
C PRO A 271 13.10 3.49 -9.94
N ILE A 272 12.33 4.47 -10.45
CA ILE A 272 12.88 5.64 -11.13
C ILE A 272 13.76 6.51 -10.22
N ASP A 273 13.46 6.59 -8.93
CA ASP A 273 14.23 7.35 -7.94
C ASP A 273 15.54 6.65 -7.52
N TRP A 274 15.82 5.48 -8.09
CA TRP A 274 17.10 4.80 -7.95
C TRP A 274 18.07 5.13 -9.06
N THR A 275 17.64 5.87 -10.08
CA THR A 275 18.49 6.27 -11.20
C THR A 275 19.17 7.62 -10.94
N ASP A 276 20.36 7.78 -11.52
CA ASP A 276 21.12 9.01 -11.51
C ASP A 276 20.75 9.92 -12.72
N TYR A 277 21.50 10.99 -12.90
CA TYR A 277 21.29 11.95 -14.01
C TYR A 277 21.55 11.36 -15.40
N ASN A 278 22.24 10.20 -15.49
CA ASN A 278 22.44 9.47 -16.76
C ASN A 278 21.29 8.50 -17.06
N GLY A 279 20.31 8.36 -16.16
CA GLY A 279 19.21 7.42 -16.29
C GLY A 279 19.55 5.99 -15.89
N HIS A 280 20.74 5.74 -15.34
CA HIS A 280 21.19 4.43 -14.87
C HIS A 280 20.99 4.28 -13.36
N MET A 281 20.78 3.06 -12.90
CA MET A 281 20.70 2.78 -11.47
C MET A 281 21.98 3.24 -10.75
N ASN A 282 21.82 4.13 -9.77
CA ASN A 282 22.94 4.70 -9.01
C ASN A 282 23.73 3.62 -8.28
N GLU A 283 25.07 3.75 -8.24
CA GLU A 283 25.97 2.76 -7.64
C GLU A 283 25.62 2.37 -6.20
N GLY A 284 25.20 3.33 -5.38
CA GLY A 284 24.78 3.08 -3.99
C GLY A 284 23.57 2.16 -3.86
N ARG A 285 22.71 2.10 -4.89
CA ARG A 285 21.50 1.25 -4.88
C ARG A 285 21.81 -0.23 -5.11
N TYR A 286 22.87 -0.55 -5.81
CA TYR A 286 23.36 -1.94 -5.92
C TYR A 286 23.76 -2.49 -4.54
N GLY A 287 24.44 -1.67 -3.74
CA GLY A 287 24.78 -2.02 -2.35
C GLY A 287 23.54 -2.33 -1.50
N GLN A 288 22.48 -1.56 -1.66
CA GLN A 288 21.19 -1.80 -1.01
C GLN A 288 20.62 -3.17 -1.38
N VAL A 289 20.58 -3.51 -2.68
CA VAL A 289 20.05 -4.79 -3.16
C VAL A 289 20.88 -5.97 -2.63
N PHE A 290 22.20 -5.84 -2.56
CA PHE A 290 23.06 -6.87 -2.01
C PHE A 290 22.95 -7.01 -0.49
N SER A 291 22.67 -5.91 0.23
CA SER A 291 22.33 -5.97 1.66
C SER A 291 21.02 -6.75 1.87
N ASP A 292 19.98 -6.42 1.10
CA ASP A 292 18.69 -7.12 1.15
C ASP A 292 18.89 -8.63 0.84
N ALA A 293 19.79 -8.97 -0.09
CA ALA A 293 20.12 -10.35 -0.44
C ALA A 293 20.84 -11.09 0.71
N ALA A 294 21.75 -10.40 1.39
CA ALA A 294 22.42 -10.93 2.58
C ALA A 294 21.44 -11.17 3.73
N ASP A 295 20.54 -10.23 3.99
CA ASP A 295 19.50 -10.35 5.03
C ASP A 295 18.62 -11.59 4.81
N ARG A 296 18.29 -11.91 3.55
CA ARG A 296 17.56 -13.14 3.22
C ARG A 296 18.34 -14.42 3.58
N VAL A 297 19.65 -14.43 3.37
CA VAL A 297 20.49 -15.54 3.81
C VAL A 297 20.51 -15.64 5.33
N LEU A 298 20.67 -14.51 6.03
CA LEU A 298 20.68 -14.48 7.48
C LEU A 298 19.35 -14.97 8.07
N GLN A 299 18.22 -14.59 7.49
CA GLN A 299 16.91 -15.13 7.86
C GLN A 299 16.83 -16.63 7.65
N SER A 300 17.34 -17.17 6.52
CA SER A 300 17.37 -18.63 6.27
C SER A 300 18.22 -19.38 7.29
N LEU A 301 19.21 -18.71 7.87
CA LEU A 301 20.05 -19.24 8.95
C LEU A 301 19.36 -19.21 10.32
N GLY A 302 18.24 -18.49 10.45
CA GLY A 302 17.58 -18.20 11.73
C GLY A 302 18.17 -16.99 12.47
N ALA A 303 19.00 -16.18 11.80
CA ALA A 303 19.48 -14.91 12.32
C ALA A 303 18.50 -13.80 11.96
N ASP A 304 17.29 -13.90 12.47
CA ASP A 304 16.13 -13.04 12.26
C ASP A 304 16.00 -11.94 13.34
N ALA A 305 14.85 -11.28 13.40
CA ALA A 305 14.60 -10.21 14.37
C ALA A 305 14.67 -10.72 15.83
N GLU A 306 14.14 -11.91 16.11
CA GLU A 306 14.19 -12.52 17.45
C GLU A 306 15.64 -12.82 17.87
N TYR A 307 16.46 -13.29 16.93
CA TYR A 307 17.89 -13.51 17.18
C TYR A 307 18.63 -12.22 17.52
N VAL A 308 18.27 -11.11 16.86
CA VAL A 308 18.82 -9.79 17.13
C VAL A 308 18.36 -9.26 18.49
N GLU A 309 17.09 -9.44 18.86
CA GLU A 309 16.57 -9.09 20.19
C GLU A 309 17.27 -9.87 21.32
N ASN A 310 17.69 -11.10 21.03
CA ASN A 310 18.48 -11.93 21.95
C ASN A 310 19.99 -11.56 22.01
N GLY A 311 20.36 -10.43 21.42
CA GLY A 311 21.69 -9.84 21.55
C GLY A 311 22.77 -10.36 20.59
N HIS A 312 22.38 -11.00 19.50
CA HIS A 312 23.30 -11.56 18.50
C HIS A 312 23.00 -11.06 17.09
N SER A 313 24.03 -10.92 16.24
CA SER A 313 23.87 -10.51 14.85
C SER A 313 25.09 -10.88 14.00
N TYR A 314 24.99 -10.63 12.69
CA TYR A 314 26.12 -10.63 11.77
C TYR A 314 26.44 -9.21 11.32
N PHE A 315 27.72 -8.84 11.33
CA PHE A 315 28.20 -7.57 10.80
C PHE A 315 28.99 -7.81 9.53
N THR A 316 28.64 -7.10 8.47
CA THR A 316 29.42 -7.07 7.23
C THR A 316 30.73 -6.35 7.49
N VAL A 317 31.85 -7.00 7.23
CA VAL A 317 33.20 -6.44 7.45
C VAL A 317 33.93 -6.15 6.14
N GLU A 318 33.49 -6.79 5.05
CA GLU A 318 34.04 -6.55 3.72
C GLU A 318 32.95 -6.71 2.68
N THR A 319 32.91 -5.80 1.70
CA THR A 319 32.05 -5.87 0.53
C THR A 319 32.85 -5.50 -0.71
N ASN A 320 32.85 -6.38 -1.71
CA ASN A 320 33.51 -6.15 -2.99
C ASN A 320 32.48 -6.26 -4.12
N VAL A 321 32.24 -5.16 -4.83
CA VAL A 321 31.26 -5.08 -5.92
C VAL A 321 31.95 -4.90 -7.26
N LYS A 322 31.55 -5.70 -8.25
CA LYS A 322 31.96 -5.57 -9.66
C LYS A 322 30.75 -5.17 -10.49
N PHE A 323 30.82 -4.02 -11.13
CA PHE A 323 29.80 -3.52 -12.06
C PHE A 323 30.16 -4.01 -13.46
N LEU A 324 29.27 -4.72 -14.13
CA LEU A 324 29.50 -5.34 -15.44
C LEU A 324 28.59 -4.75 -16.51
N GLN A 325 27.32 -4.47 -16.16
CA GLN A 325 26.31 -3.94 -17.07
C GLN A 325 25.45 -2.90 -16.37
N GLU A 326 24.90 -1.99 -17.14
CA GLU A 326 23.99 -0.95 -16.69
C GLU A 326 22.57 -1.49 -16.47
N THR A 327 21.81 -0.78 -15.63
CA THR A 327 20.42 -1.11 -15.32
C THR A 327 19.60 0.18 -15.27
N HIS A 328 18.38 0.16 -15.81
CA HIS A 328 17.50 1.31 -15.95
C HIS A 328 16.24 1.17 -15.08
N ALA A 329 15.56 2.30 -14.86
CA ALA A 329 14.24 2.29 -14.22
C ALA A 329 13.25 1.40 -14.99
N GLY A 330 12.42 0.66 -14.24
CA GLY A 330 11.45 -0.27 -14.80
C GLY A 330 12.00 -1.65 -15.16
N GLU A 331 13.32 -1.85 -15.19
CA GLU A 331 13.90 -3.17 -15.40
C GLU A 331 13.66 -4.06 -14.17
N LYS A 332 13.32 -5.32 -14.45
CA LYS A 332 13.19 -6.34 -13.40
C LYS A 332 14.51 -7.06 -13.22
N ILE A 333 14.96 -7.13 -11.97
CA ILE A 333 16.19 -7.77 -11.55
C ILE A 333 15.94 -8.85 -10.51
N PHE A 334 16.84 -9.83 -10.45
CA PHE A 334 16.90 -10.79 -9.36
C PHE A 334 18.35 -11.03 -8.92
N VAL A 335 18.52 -11.54 -7.69
CA VAL A 335 19.83 -11.88 -7.13
C VAL A 335 19.85 -13.35 -6.78
N ASP A 336 20.79 -14.10 -7.38
CA ASP A 336 21.15 -15.43 -6.95
C ASP A 336 22.33 -15.31 -5.96
N THR A 337 22.18 -15.89 -4.78
CA THR A 337 23.21 -15.87 -3.73
C THR A 337 23.75 -17.28 -3.52
N GLU A 338 25.07 -17.38 -3.45
CA GLU A 338 25.82 -18.59 -3.14
C GLU A 338 26.65 -18.37 -1.87
N ILE A 339 26.54 -19.29 -0.92
CA ILE A 339 27.37 -19.28 0.29
C ILE A 339 28.72 -19.92 -0.08
N LEU A 340 29.80 -19.18 0.13
CA LEU A 340 31.16 -19.61 -0.17
C LEU A 340 31.91 -20.15 1.05
N LEU A 341 31.52 -19.71 2.25
CA LEU A 341 32.10 -20.14 3.52
C LEU A 341 31.06 -20.01 4.63
N ALA A 342 30.90 -21.07 5.39
CA ALA A 342 30.12 -21.08 6.64
C ALA A 342 30.93 -21.86 7.70
N ALA A 343 31.66 -21.14 8.59
CA ALA A 343 32.53 -21.78 9.57
C ALA A 343 32.65 -20.95 10.85
N GLY A 344 32.15 -21.48 11.97
CA GLY A 344 32.12 -20.77 13.25
C GLY A 344 31.46 -19.38 13.08
N LYS A 345 32.16 -18.32 13.44
CA LYS A 345 31.66 -16.95 13.32
C LYS A 345 31.78 -16.33 11.91
N LYS A 346 32.30 -17.05 10.91
CA LYS A 346 32.62 -16.54 9.59
C LYS A 346 31.57 -16.99 8.57
N LEU A 347 31.05 -16.04 7.80
CA LEU A 347 30.14 -16.27 6.69
C LEU A 347 30.63 -15.47 5.48
N LYS A 348 30.83 -16.12 4.33
CA LYS A 348 31.16 -15.47 3.06
C LYS A 348 30.14 -15.85 2.00
N MET A 349 29.67 -14.86 1.27
CA MET A 349 28.65 -15.03 0.23
C MET A 349 29.08 -14.36 -1.05
N ARG A 350 28.59 -14.91 -2.17
CA ARG A 350 28.63 -14.29 -3.49
C ARG A 350 27.22 -14.07 -3.97
N HIS A 351 26.91 -12.84 -4.35
CA HIS A 351 25.65 -12.42 -4.93
C HIS A 351 25.86 -12.12 -6.41
N VAL A 352 25.00 -12.65 -7.26
CA VAL A 352 25.01 -12.41 -8.71
C VAL A 352 23.67 -11.77 -9.08
N MET A 353 23.69 -10.48 -9.41
CA MET A 353 22.51 -9.76 -9.87
C MET A 353 22.34 -9.99 -11.37
N ARG A 354 21.12 -10.35 -11.77
CA ARG A 354 20.74 -10.61 -13.15
C ARG A 354 19.49 -9.82 -13.54
N ARG A 355 19.42 -9.52 -14.84
CA ARG A 355 18.21 -8.96 -15.46
C ARG A 355 17.23 -10.09 -15.77
N VAL A 356 15.94 -9.91 -15.47
CA VAL A 356 14.93 -10.98 -15.63
C VAL A 356 14.68 -11.36 -17.10
N ARG A 357 14.70 -10.38 -18.04
CA ARG A 357 14.30 -10.59 -19.43
C ARG A 357 15.26 -11.49 -20.24
N ASP A 358 16.55 -11.47 -19.89
CA ASP A 358 17.63 -12.13 -20.66
C ASP A 358 18.64 -12.88 -19.78
N GLU A 359 18.43 -12.87 -18.46
CA GLU A 359 19.33 -13.44 -17.42
C GLU A 359 20.78 -12.90 -17.47
N GLU A 360 20.99 -11.78 -18.15
CA GLU A 360 22.31 -11.14 -18.23
C GLU A 360 22.81 -10.74 -16.84
N VAL A 361 24.09 -11.02 -16.58
CA VAL A 361 24.75 -10.66 -15.33
C VAL A 361 25.06 -9.16 -15.31
N LEU A 362 24.39 -8.44 -14.41
CA LEU A 362 24.57 -7.00 -14.24
C LEU A 362 25.74 -6.69 -13.31
N ASN A 363 25.80 -7.38 -12.16
CA ASN A 363 26.78 -7.12 -11.10
C ASN A 363 27.07 -8.39 -10.32
N ILE A 364 28.26 -8.43 -9.73
CA ILE A 364 28.68 -9.48 -8.79
C ILE A 364 29.16 -8.80 -7.52
N CYS A 365 28.69 -9.30 -6.36
CA CYS A 365 29.13 -8.83 -5.06
C CYS A 365 29.62 -10.00 -4.21
N GLU A 366 30.79 -9.86 -3.59
CA GLU A 366 31.22 -10.75 -2.52
C GLU A 366 31.17 -9.99 -1.20
N GLN A 367 30.55 -10.62 -0.20
CA GLN A 367 30.45 -10.09 1.16
C GLN A 367 31.05 -11.08 2.16
N PHE A 368 31.79 -10.55 3.10
CA PHE A 368 32.30 -11.29 4.26
C PHE A 368 31.72 -10.71 5.54
N LEU A 369 31.08 -11.58 6.32
CA LEU A 369 30.40 -11.22 7.56
C LEU A 369 31.01 -11.96 8.75
N LEU A 370 30.96 -11.31 9.90
CA LEU A 370 31.32 -11.91 11.17
C LEU A 370 30.13 -11.88 12.13
N HIS A 371 29.89 -13.02 12.77
CA HIS A 371 28.95 -13.09 13.88
C HIS A 371 29.48 -12.34 15.10
N VAL A 372 28.59 -11.57 15.76
CA VAL A 372 28.93 -10.66 16.87
C VAL A 372 27.90 -10.76 18.00
N SER A 373 28.37 -10.51 19.22
CA SER A 373 27.51 -10.16 20.33
C SER A 373 27.21 -8.66 20.30
N LEU A 374 25.96 -8.30 20.36
CA LEU A 374 25.52 -6.89 20.39
C LEU A 374 25.81 -6.22 21.74
N GLU A 375 25.89 -6.99 22.80
CA GLU A 375 26.27 -6.52 24.14
C GLU A 375 27.73 -6.12 24.19
N THR A 376 28.65 -7.03 23.82
CA THR A 376 30.10 -6.79 23.90
C THR A 376 30.65 -6.08 22.66
N ARG A 377 29.92 -6.02 21.57
CA ARG A 377 30.32 -5.50 20.25
C ARG A 377 31.56 -6.19 19.67
N ARG A 378 31.77 -7.44 20.06
CA ARG A 378 32.90 -8.28 19.63
C ARG A 378 32.40 -9.50 18.86
N SER A 379 33.25 -10.03 17.99
CA SER A 379 32.97 -11.27 17.28
C SER A 379 32.96 -12.44 18.26
N CYS A 380 31.94 -13.31 18.12
CA CYS A 380 31.77 -14.54 18.88
C CYS A 380 31.19 -15.63 17.96
N ASP A 381 31.21 -16.87 18.42
CA ASP A 381 30.56 -17.94 17.68
C ASP A 381 29.04 -17.84 17.78
N PRO A 382 28.29 -18.21 16.72
CA PRO A 382 26.83 -18.20 16.74
C PRO A 382 26.29 -19.20 17.75
N VAL A 383 25.03 -18.99 18.18
CA VAL A 383 24.34 -19.82 19.17
C VAL A 383 23.05 -20.42 18.61
N GLY A 384 22.51 -21.41 19.30
CA GLY A 384 21.20 -21.98 18.99
C GLY A 384 21.10 -22.57 17.57
N LEU A 385 19.97 -22.27 16.90
CA LEU A 385 19.66 -22.73 15.55
C LEU A 385 20.69 -22.23 14.53
N VAL A 386 21.14 -20.97 14.67
CA VAL A 386 22.10 -20.37 13.75
C VAL A 386 23.42 -21.14 13.76
N ALA A 387 23.92 -21.57 14.95
CA ALA A 387 25.11 -22.38 15.05
C ALA A 387 24.95 -23.74 14.35
N GLN A 388 23.81 -24.39 14.51
CA GLN A 388 23.50 -25.67 13.84
C GLN A 388 23.47 -25.53 12.33
N ASN A 389 22.83 -24.48 11.83
CA ASN A 389 22.70 -24.21 10.40
C ASN A 389 24.05 -23.85 9.75
N ILE A 390 24.91 -23.09 10.44
CA ILE A 390 26.31 -22.84 9.99
C ILE A 390 27.10 -24.15 9.85
N VAL A 391 26.98 -25.07 10.80
CA VAL A 391 27.66 -26.38 10.74
C VAL A 391 27.10 -27.20 9.58
N THR A 392 25.80 -27.19 9.36
CA THR A 392 25.14 -27.92 8.26
C THR A 392 25.66 -27.42 6.91
N LEU A 393 25.62 -26.09 6.69
CA LEU A 393 26.13 -25.47 5.45
C LEU A 393 27.64 -25.73 5.26
N GLY A 394 28.42 -25.66 6.33
CA GLY A 394 29.87 -25.95 6.27
C GLY A 394 30.17 -27.38 5.79
N LYS A 395 29.32 -28.36 6.14
CA LYS A 395 29.44 -29.72 5.66
C LYS A 395 29.01 -29.90 4.17
N GLU A 396 28.06 -29.10 3.72
CA GLU A 396 27.64 -29.12 2.31
C GLU A 396 28.66 -28.44 1.38
N LEU A 397 29.49 -27.54 1.92
CA LEU A 397 30.53 -26.80 1.18
C LEU A 397 31.85 -27.54 1.06
N GLY A 398 32.10 -28.53 1.88
CA GLY A 398 33.42 -29.18 1.91
C GLY A 398 33.53 -30.53 2.22
#